data_36a22abfb3828de8db9baef496d08963
#
_entry.id   36a22abfb3828de8db9baef496d08963
#
_cell.length_a   1.000
_cell.length_b   1.000
_cell.length_c   1.000
_cell.angle_alpha   90.00
_cell.angle_beta   90.00
_cell.angle_gamma   90.00
#
_symmetry.space_group_name_H-M   'P 1'
#
loop_
_entity.id
_entity.type
_entity.pdbx_description
1 polymer ?
#
loop_
_entity_poly.entity_id
_entity_poly.type
_entity_poly.pdbx_seq_one_letter_code
_entity_poly.pdbx_strand_id
1 'polypeptide(L)'
;MPIYKTDKKRDGLFLYTVRVNYTDKNGKAHGLTRTAVGAEAAKLLESQLTAEYKTGQITPAERMTVGELAAKYLAAKRTEVRRSTAEKTERILNRYVLPTMQKERLDRLNAQKLQDWKQSVTALALAPKTQKNIYGEFRTMLNFAVKMEHLPRNPLLTVGNFKDTDFTPPTDKLQYYTSDEFLRYKAAALADAETKGTLSEYAYYVFFCIAYYMGMRKGEINALRWSDINGGLLTVRRSVTQKVKGESAVETLPKNKTSYRTIEIPEPLMEILAEYKKRLAARDAYRDNYRVCGGGENGVLTDSNVDRHNRRYADMAGLKHIRVHDFRHSHASLLANEGINIQEIARRLGHAKIEMTWNTYAHLYPRESERSLSVLNKVK
;
A
#
# COMPACT_ATOMS: atom_id res chain seq x y z
N MET A 1 -38.65 25.92 -20.90
CA MET A 1 -38.04 25.93 -19.58
C MET A 1 -37.84 27.39 -19.16
N PRO A 2 -38.18 27.82 -17.98
CA PRO A 2 -38.15 29.25 -17.67
C PRO A 2 -36.74 29.69 -17.24
N ILE A 3 -36.22 30.68 -17.95
CA ILE A 3 -35.11 31.51 -17.57
C ILE A 3 -35.71 32.75 -16.87
N TYR A 4 -35.36 33.00 -15.65
CA TYR A 4 -35.85 34.18 -14.91
C TYR A 4 -34.73 35.20 -14.75
N LYS A 5 -34.95 36.44 -15.14
CA LYS A 5 -34.08 37.58 -14.83
C LYS A 5 -34.24 37.93 -13.33
N THR A 6 -33.14 38.13 -12.63
CA THR A 6 -33.17 38.61 -11.24
C THR A 6 -32.77 40.09 -11.19
N ASP A 7 -33.15 40.79 -10.12
CA ASP A 7 -32.74 42.19 -9.90
C ASP A 7 -31.28 42.35 -9.49
N LYS A 8 -30.56 41.23 -9.29
CA LYS A 8 -29.16 41.24 -8.89
C LYS A 8 -28.25 41.36 -10.11
N LYS A 9 -27.21 42.18 -10.01
CA LYS A 9 -26.16 42.30 -11.02
C LYS A 9 -24.82 41.79 -10.47
N ARG A 10 -24.01 41.22 -11.36
CA ARG A 10 -22.62 40.88 -11.12
C ARG A 10 -21.82 41.34 -12.34
N ASP A 11 -20.72 42.04 -12.14
CA ASP A 11 -19.86 42.58 -13.19
C ASP A 11 -20.63 43.44 -14.22
N GLY A 12 -21.63 44.22 -13.77
CA GLY A 12 -22.49 45.07 -14.63
C GLY A 12 -23.62 44.34 -15.35
N LEU A 13 -23.64 43.01 -15.35
CA LEU A 13 -24.64 42.20 -16.04
C LEU A 13 -25.67 41.62 -15.04
N PHE A 14 -26.91 41.47 -15.50
CA PHE A 14 -27.97 40.87 -14.66
C PHE A 14 -27.70 39.37 -14.49
N LEU A 15 -28.03 38.87 -13.29
CA LEU A 15 -28.07 37.45 -12.97
C LEU A 15 -29.38 36.85 -13.50
N TYR A 16 -29.27 35.68 -14.11
CA TYR A 16 -30.41 34.91 -14.57
C TYR A 16 -30.47 33.57 -13.84
N THR A 17 -31.68 33.19 -13.41
CA THR A 17 -31.93 31.87 -12.84
C THR A 17 -32.50 30.96 -13.92
N VAL A 18 -31.82 29.89 -14.19
CA VAL A 18 -32.22 28.83 -15.12
C VAL A 18 -32.78 27.66 -14.32
N ARG A 19 -34.04 27.29 -14.53
CA ARG A 19 -34.68 26.16 -13.86
C ARG A 19 -34.96 25.04 -14.86
N VAL A 20 -34.46 23.84 -14.54
CA VAL A 20 -34.71 22.61 -15.31
C VAL A 20 -35.49 21.64 -14.44
N ASN A 21 -36.67 21.24 -14.91
CA ASN A 21 -37.45 20.17 -14.26
C ASN A 21 -37.12 18.84 -14.97
N TYR A 22 -36.90 17.79 -14.19
CA TYR A 22 -36.63 16.46 -14.69
C TYR A 22 -37.32 15.43 -13.77
N THR A 23 -37.52 14.23 -14.30
CA THR A 23 -38.09 13.09 -13.56
C THR A 23 -36.98 12.07 -13.32
N ASP A 24 -36.84 11.61 -12.09
CA ASP A 24 -35.85 10.57 -11.77
C ASP A 24 -36.33 9.16 -12.27
N LYS A 25 -35.43 8.17 -12.12
CA LYS A 25 -35.72 6.77 -12.52
C LYS A 25 -36.92 6.15 -11.79
N ASN A 26 -37.31 6.72 -10.64
CA ASN A 26 -38.45 6.27 -9.83
C ASN A 26 -39.74 7.02 -10.16
N GLY A 27 -39.72 7.84 -11.22
CA GLY A 27 -40.88 8.62 -11.62
C GLY A 27 -41.14 9.89 -10.81
N LYS A 28 -40.25 10.29 -9.90
CA LYS A 28 -40.42 11.47 -9.07
C LYS A 28 -39.89 12.72 -9.77
N ALA A 29 -40.72 13.76 -9.83
CA ALA A 29 -40.35 15.05 -10.41
C ALA A 29 -39.42 15.87 -9.49
N HIS A 30 -38.35 16.41 -10.07
CA HIS A 30 -37.36 17.26 -9.42
C HIS A 30 -37.14 18.54 -10.20
N GLY A 31 -36.75 19.62 -9.52
CA GLY A 31 -36.33 20.88 -10.12
C GLY A 31 -34.91 21.23 -9.80
N LEU A 32 -34.08 21.47 -10.81
CA LEU A 32 -32.74 21.99 -10.68
C LEU A 32 -32.72 23.46 -11.02
N THR A 33 -32.06 24.27 -10.20
CA THR A 33 -31.91 25.71 -10.42
C THR A 33 -30.43 26.05 -10.46
N ARG A 34 -30.00 26.78 -11.50
CA ARG A 34 -28.65 27.32 -11.65
C ARG A 34 -28.70 28.78 -12.00
N THR A 35 -27.62 29.50 -11.71
CA THR A 35 -27.52 30.95 -11.99
C THR A 35 -26.43 31.18 -13.02
N ALA A 36 -26.72 32.05 -14.01
CA ALA A 36 -25.79 32.52 -15.00
C ALA A 36 -25.73 34.05 -15.02
N VAL A 37 -24.59 34.61 -15.41
CA VAL A 37 -24.35 36.03 -15.56
C VAL A 37 -24.56 36.43 -17.03
N GLY A 38 -25.58 37.24 -17.35
CA GLY A 38 -25.95 37.63 -18.68
C GLY A 38 -26.93 36.67 -19.38
N ALA A 39 -27.70 37.21 -20.32
CA ALA A 39 -28.76 36.47 -21.00
C ALA A 39 -28.25 35.37 -21.93
N GLU A 40 -27.16 35.59 -22.61
CA GLU A 40 -26.53 34.58 -23.52
C GLU A 40 -25.98 33.39 -22.73
N ALA A 41 -25.26 33.66 -21.62
CA ALA A 41 -24.78 32.59 -20.75
C ALA A 41 -25.92 31.79 -20.14
N ALA A 42 -27.05 32.40 -19.85
CA ALA A 42 -28.26 31.74 -19.35
C ALA A 42 -28.88 30.80 -20.38
N LYS A 43 -28.96 31.24 -21.68
CA LYS A 43 -29.45 30.41 -22.79
C LYS A 43 -28.50 29.21 -23.07
N LEU A 44 -27.18 29.44 -23.03
CA LEU A 44 -26.19 28.39 -23.21
C LEU A 44 -26.29 27.37 -22.06
N LEU A 45 -26.40 27.84 -20.82
CA LEU A 45 -26.56 26.97 -19.63
C LEU A 45 -27.88 26.18 -19.72
N GLU A 46 -28.98 26.78 -20.18
CA GLU A 46 -30.25 26.08 -20.42
C GLU A 46 -30.10 24.97 -21.45
N SER A 47 -29.45 25.25 -22.57
CA SER A 47 -29.26 24.26 -23.64
C SER A 47 -28.36 23.09 -23.15
N GLN A 48 -27.29 23.39 -22.43
CA GLN A 48 -26.41 22.39 -21.82
C GLN A 48 -27.16 21.51 -20.84
N LEU A 49 -27.85 22.10 -19.88
CA LEU A 49 -28.64 21.37 -18.88
C LEU A 49 -29.73 20.53 -19.55
N THR A 50 -30.39 21.04 -20.60
CA THR A 50 -31.41 20.30 -21.32
C THR A 50 -30.84 19.10 -22.06
N ALA A 51 -29.71 19.25 -22.74
CA ALA A 51 -29.03 18.15 -23.42
C ALA A 51 -28.58 17.08 -22.40
N GLU A 52 -27.99 17.50 -21.30
CA GLU A 52 -27.53 16.60 -20.22
C GLU A 52 -28.68 15.81 -19.58
N TYR A 53 -29.85 16.43 -19.42
CA TYR A 53 -31.02 15.77 -18.79
C TYR A 53 -31.84 14.91 -19.77
N LYS A 54 -31.97 15.32 -21.02
CA LYS A 54 -32.68 14.52 -22.06
C LYS A 54 -31.93 13.24 -22.43
N THR A 55 -30.62 13.23 -22.30
CA THR A 55 -29.80 12.03 -22.57
C THR A 55 -29.72 11.05 -21.41
N GLY A 56 -30.36 11.35 -20.24
CA GLY A 56 -30.32 10.49 -19.08
C GLY A 56 -28.93 10.38 -18.43
N GLN A 57 -27.97 11.22 -18.83
CA GLN A 57 -26.57 11.16 -18.37
C GLN A 57 -26.31 11.82 -17.03
N ILE A 58 -27.26 12.56 -16.46
CA ILE A 58 -27.09 13.22 -15.16
C ILE A 58 -28.13 12.74 -14.17
N THR A 59 -27.70 11.93 -13.23
CA THR A 59 -28.37 11.80 -11.95
C THR A 59 -27.96 13.02 -11.11
N PRO A 60 -28.90 13.82 -10.56
CA PRO A 60 -28.52 14.95 -9.71
C PRO A 60 -27.71 14.42 -8.53
N ALA A 61 -26.62 15.12 -8.21
CA ALA A 61 -25.90 14.83 -6.98
C ALA A 61 -26.85 14.96 -5.80
N GLU A 62 -26.92 13.94 -4.97
CA GLU A 62 -27.71 13.97 -3.75
C GLU A 62 -27.27 15.14 -2.84
N ARG A 63 -28.20 15.64 -2.02
CA ARG A 63 -27.87 16.66 -0.98
C ARG A 63 -26.99 16.09 0.15
N MET A 64 -26.32 14.98 -0.12
CA MET A 64 -25.38 14.29 0.75
C MET A 64 -24.09 15.10 0.90
N THR A 65 -23.50 15.07 2.08
CA THR A 65 -22.18 15.64 2.35
C THR A 65 -21.07 14.65 2.05
N VAL A 66 -19.85 15.15 1.89
CA VAL A 66 -18.63 14.31 1.74
C VAL A 66 -18.44 13.41 2.98
N GLY A 67 -18.80 13.90 4.18
CA GLY A 67 -18.73 13.09 5.40
C GLY A 67 -19.70 11.92 5.40
N GLU A 68 -20.94 12.13 4.98
CA GLU A 68 -21.94 11.05 4.83
C GLU A 68 -21.53 10.05 3.75
N LEU A 69 -20.99 10.52 2.61
CA LEU A 69 -20.41 9.66 1.59
C LEU A 69 -19.26 8.82 2.15
N ALA A 70 -18.34 9.42 2.92
CA ALA A 70 -17.22 8.70 3.52
C ALA A 70 -17.70 7.58 4.44
N ALA A 71 -18.72 7.80 5.24
CA ALA A 71 -19.31 6.79 6.11
C ALA A 71 -19.87 5.60 5.29
N LYS A 72 -20.66 5.89 4.25
CA LYS A 72 -21.21 4.87 3.34
C LYS A 72 -20.09 4.09 2.62
N TYR A 73 -19.11 4.80 2.08
CA TYR A 73 -17.96 4.20 1.39
C TYR A 73 -17.14 3.29 2.29
N LEU A 74 -16.83 3.73 3.52
CA LEU A 74 -16.07 2.95 4.48
C LEU A 74 -16.86 1.71 4.93
N ALA A 75 -18.17 1.80 5.11
CA ALA A 75 -19.02 0.65 5.41
C ALA A 75 -18.96 -0.39 4.29
N ALA A 76 -19.14 0.02 3.03
CA ALA A 76 -19.02 -0.88 1.87
C ALA A 76 -17.61 -1.46 1.73
N LYS A 77 -16.58 -0.62 1.88
CA LYS A 77 -15.19 -1.06 1.74
C LYS A 77 -14.78 -2.09 2.80
N ARG A 78 -15.33 -2.03 4.02
CA ARG A 78 -15.05 -3.01 5.09
C ARG A 78 -15.54 -4.42 4.74
N THR A 79 -16.54 -4.57 3.87
CA THR A 79 -17.01 -5.88 3.41
C THR A 79 -16.21 -6.41 2.21
N GLU A 80 -15.57 -5.54 1.43
CA GLU A 80 -14.91 -5.91 0.17
C GLU A 80 -13.39 -6.14 0.32
N VAL A 81 -12.75 -5.48 1.32
CA VAL A 81 -11.29 -5.53 1.46
C VAL A 81 -10.86 -5.99 2.85
N ARG A 82 -9.59 -6.40 2.97
CA ARG A 82 -9.01 -6.75 4.27
C ARG A 82 -9.13 -5.59 5.26
N ARG A 83 -9.39 -5.90 6.52
CA ARG A 83 -9.55 -4.94 7.62
C ARG A 83 -8.43 -3.90 7.68
N SER A 84 -7.16 -4.32 7.57
CA SER A 84 -6.00 -3.40 7.56
C SER A 84 -6.01 -2.41 6.39
N THR A 85 -6.61 -2.78 5.24
CA THR A 85 -6.77 -1.89 4.09
C THR A 85 -7.88 -0.89 4.32
N ALA A 86 -9.02 -1.33 4.87
CA ALA A 86 -10.12 -0.44 5.23
C ALA A 86 -9.69 0.59 6.27
N GLU A 87 -8.98 0.17 7.32
CA GLU A 87 -8.47 1.06 8.37
C GLU A 87 -7.41 2.06 7.85
N LYS A 88 -6.57 1.63 6.90
CA LYS A 88 -5.65 2.56 6.23
C LYS A 88 -6.41 3.64 5.47
N THR A 89 -7.44 3.25 4.70
CA THR A 89 -8.28 4.20 3.96
C THR A 89 -8.99 5.16 4.90
N GLU A 90 -9.62 4.64 5.95
CA GLU A 90 -10.31 5.44 6.97
C GLU A 90 -9.36 6.48 7.60
N ARG A 91 -8.14 6.07 7.98
CA ARG A 91 -7.13 6.98 8.52
C ARG A 91 -6.73 8.08 7.55
N ILE A 92 -6.57 7.74 6.25
CA ILE A 92 -6.23 8.73 5.22
C ILE A 92 -7.37 9.73 5.04
N LEU A 93 -8.62 9.25 4.90
CA LEU A 93 -9.77 10.12 4.74
C LEU A 93 -9.97 11.03 5.95
N ASN A 94 -9.94 10.47 7.17
CA ASN A 94 -10.12 11.23 8.41
C ASN A 94 -9.02 12.28 8.62
N ARG A 95 -7.80 12.00 8.23
CA ARG A 95 -6.67 12.90 8.48
C ARG A 95 -6.52 13.99 7.43
N TYR A 96 -6.83 13.71 6.14
CA TYR A 96 -6.42 14.57 5.03
C TYR A 96 -7.59 15.05 4.15
N VAL A 97 -8.76 14.43 4.24
CA VAL A 97 -9.91 14.81 3.42
C VAL A 97 -11.00 15.42 4.27
N LEU A 98 -11.45 14.72 5.29
CA LEU A 98 -12.61 15.14 6.09
C LEU A 98 -12.41 16.44 6.88
N PRO A 99 -11.22 16.83 7.37
CA PRO A 99 -11.06 18.09 8.11
C PRO A 99 -11.51 19.32 7.32
N THR A 100 -11.32 19.33 6.00
CA THR A 100 -11.69 20.46 5.13
C THR A 100 -12.97 20.21 4.34
N MET A 101 -13.28 18.93 4.02
CA MET A 101 -14.35 18.59 3.07
C MET A 101 -15.60 17.97 3.73
N GLN A 102 -15.57 17.58 5.00
CA GLN A 102 -16.64 16.82 5.66
C GLN A 102 -18.04 17.44 5.49
N LYS A 103 -18.13 18.76 5.62
CA LYS A 103 -19.40 19.51 5.55
C LYS A 103 -19.80 19.91 4.13
N GLU A 104 -18.92 19.71 3.15
CA GLU A 104 -19.18 20.06 1.77
C GLU A 104 -20.20 19.11 1.17
N ARG A 105 -21.19 19.67 0.47
CA ARG A 105 -22.21 18.89 -0.24
C ARG A 105 -21.68 18.40 -1.57
N LEU A 106 -22.04 17.17 -1.96
CA LEU A 106 -21.60 16.55 -3.22
C LEU A 106 -22.05 17.36 -4.44
N ASP A 107 -23.29 17.90 -4.43
CA ASP A 107 -23.82 18.71 -5.51
C ASP A 107 -23.16 20.10 -5.65
N ARG A 108 -22.37 20.53 -4.67
CA ARG A 108 -21.62 21.78 -4.63
C ARG A 108 -20.11 21.62 -4.75
N LEU A 109 -19.64 20.39 -4.96
CA LEU A 109 -18.23 20.15 -5.25
C LEU A 109 -17.89 20.69 -6.63
N ASN A 110 -17.01 21.66 -6.67
CA ASN A 110 -16.49 22.25 -7.90
C ASN A 110 -14.97 22.24 -7.92
N ALA A 111 -14.38 22.60 -9.06
CA ALA A 111 -12.94 22.58 -9.25
C ALA A 111 -12.20 23.49 -8.25
N GLN A 112 -12.78 24.66 -7.90
CA GLN A 112 -12.14 25.59 -6.97
C GLN A 112 -12.01 24.98 -5.56
N LYS A 113 -13.08 24.43 -4.99
CA LYS A 113 -13.05 23.79 -3.67
C LYS A 113 -12.08 22.63 -3.60
N LEU A 114 -12.03 21.82 -4.67
CA LEU A 114 -11.10 20.69 -4.77
C LEU A 114 -9.65 21.14 -4.94
N GLN A 115 -9.42 22.25 -5.61
CA GLN A 115 -8.10 22.87 -5.70
C GLN A 115 -7.66 23.45 -4.35
N ASP A 116 -8.58 24.08 -3.59
CA ASP A 116 -8.31 24.58 -2.23
C ASP A 116 -7.95 23.43 -1.29
N TRP A 117 -8.70 22.31 -1.35
CA TRP A 117 -8.34 21.08 -0.63
C TRP A 117 -6.95 20.57 -1.03
N LYS A 118 -6.65 20.54 -2.33
CA LYS A 118 -5.35 20.08 -2.83
C LYS A 118 -4.21 20.98 -2.32
N GLN A 119 -4.41 22.30 -2.29
CA GLN A 119 -3.46 23.25 -1.70
C GLN A 119 -3.26 23.00 -0.20
N SER A 120 -4.33 22.72 0.56
CA SER A 120 -4.21 22.40 1.98
C SER A 120 -3.39 21.14 2.24
N VAL A 121 -3.48 20.12 1.39
CA VAL A 121 -2.65 18.91 1.48
C VAL A 121 -1.20 19.22 1.08
N THR A 122 -0.97 20.06 0.07
CA THR A 122 0.38 20.48 -0.34
C THR A 122 1.10 21.26 0.77
N ALA A 123 0.39 22.12 1.49
CA ALA A 123 0.92 22.91 2.61
C ALA A 123 1.45 22.03 3.78
N LEU A 124 1.06 20.75 3.85
CA LEU A 124 1.59 19.81 4.84
C LEU A 124 3.00 19.31 4.53
N ALA A 125 3.60 19.71 3.41
CA ALA A 125 4.94 19.33 2.97
C ALA A 125 5.20 17.80 3.02
N LEU A 126 4.18 17.00 2.70
CA LEU A 126 4.28 15.53 2.68
C LEU A 126 5.05 15.05 1.46
N ALA A 127 5.72 13.89 1.60
CA ALA A 127 6.40 13.26 0.47
C ALA A 127 5.43 13.07 -0.73
N PRO A 128 5.89 13.29 -1.99
CA PRO A 128 5.06 13.24 -3.19
C PRO A 128 4.23 11.96 -3.32
N LYS A 129 4.82 10.81 -2.99
CA LYS A 129 4.12 9.51 -2.97
C LYS A 129 2.97 9.48 -1.97
N THR A 130 3.11 10.15 -0.82
CA THR A 130 2.05 10.24 0.19
C THR A 130 0.90 11.10 -0.31
N GLN A 131 1.21 12.26 -0.91
CA GLN A 131 0.21 13.14 -1.52
C GLN A 131 -0.58 12.42 -2.62
N LYS A 132 0.13 11.69 -3.52
CA LYS A 132 -0.51 10.87 -4.57
C LYS A 132 -1.41 9.77 -3.99
N ASN A 133 -1.03 9.15 -2.87
CA ASN A 133 -1.86 8.16 -2.19
C ASN A 133 -3.14 8.80 -1.59
N ILE A 134 -3.03 9.97 -0.98
CA ILE A 134 -4.18 10.72 -0.44
C ILE A 134 -5.18 11.04 -1.56
N TYR A 135 -4.69 11.57 -2.68
CA TYR A 135 -5.52 11.82 -3.87
C TYR A 135 -6.19 10.54 -4.37
N GLY A 136 -5.43 9.43 -4.44
CA GLY A 136 -5.94 8.13 -4.89
C GLY A 136 -7.09 7.61 -4.04
N GLU A 137 -7.02 7.72 -2.71
CA GLU A 137 -8.10 7.30 -1.80
C GLU A 137 -9.32 8.21 -1.94
N PHE A 138 -9.16 9.53 -2.02
CA PHE A 138 -10.27 10.46 -2.25
C PHE A 138 -10.93 10.23 -3.61
N ARG A 139 -10.13 10.05 -4.68
CA ARG A 139 -10.64 9.71 -6.01
C ARG A 139 -11.48 8.43 -5.98
N THR A 140 -11.01 7.40 -5.27
CA THR A 140 -11.73 6.12 -5.17
C THR A 140 -13.05 6.28 -4.45
N MET A 141 -13.10 7.09 -3.39
CA MET A 141 -14.34 7.40 -2.68
C MET A 141 -15.34 8.15 -3.57
N LEU A 142 -14.88 9.14 -4.35
CA LEU A 142 -15.76 9.86 -5.28
C LEU A 142 -16.17 8.99 -6.49
N ASN A 143 -15.33 8.06 -6.94
CA ASN A 143 -15.73 7.06 -7.93
C ASN A 143 -16.82 6.11 -7.38
N PHE A 144 -16.75 5.76 -6.08
CA PHE A 144 -17.84 5.04 -5.44
C PHE A 144 -19.14 5.85 -5.45
N ALA A 145 -19.10 7.16 -5.21
CA ALA A 145 -20.28 8.01 -5.34
C ALA A 145 -20.88 8.01 -6.76
N VAL A 146 -20.03 7.98 -7.79
CA VAL A 146 -20.47 7.86 -9.19
C VAL A 146 -21.10 6.48 -9.44
N LYS A 147 -20.46 5.41 -8.96
CA LYS A 147 -21.00 4.04 -9.08
C LYS A 147 -22.35 3.88 -8.37
N MET A 148 -22.56 4.56 -7.26
CA MET A 148 -23.82 4.56 -6.51
C MET A 148 -24.82 5.62 -6.99
N GLU A 149 -24.54 6.26 -8.11
CA GLU A 149 -25.38 7.29 -8.73
C GLU A 149 -25.62 8.55 -7.83
N HIS A 150 -24.78 8.74 -6.79
CA HIS A 150 -24.81 9.94 -5.94
C HIS A 150 -24.15 11.16 -6.64
N LEU A 151 -23.29 10.90 -7.64
CA LEU A 151 -22.65 11.92 -8.48
C LEU A 151 -22.73 11.49 -9.95
N PRO A 152 -22.97 12.42 -10.89
CA PRO A 152 -22.98 12.10 -12.32
C PRO A 152 -21.56 11.83 -12.85
N ARG A 153 -20.55 12.47 -12.29
CA ARG A 153 -19.13 12.32 -12.63
C ARG A 153 -18.25 12.65 -11.43
N ASN A 154 -17.02 12.15 -11.43
CA ASN A 154 -16.07 12.48 -10.38
C ASN A 154 -15.43 13.85 -10.63
N PRO A 155 -15.74 14.88 -9.82
CA PRO A 155 -15.23 16.23 -10.03
C PRO A 155 -13.73 16.37 -9.70
N LEU A 156 -13.15 15.44 -8.93
CA LEU A 156 -11.72 15.47 -8.58
C LEU A 156 -10.82 15.26 -9.82
N LEU A 157 -11.34 14.61 -10.86
CA LEU A 157 -10.58 14.39 -12.09
C LEU A 157 -10.23 15.69 -12.80
N THR A 158 -11.02 16.77 -12.63
CA THR A 158 -10.75 18.07 -13.27
C THR A 158 -9.52 18.76 -12.71
N VAL A 159 -9.19 18.56 -11.43
CA VAL A 159 -7.98 19.16 -10.79
C VAL A 159 -6.74 18.28 -10.91
N GLY A 160 -6.91 17.02 -11.31
CA GLY A 160 -5.81 16.06 -11.51
C GLY A 160 -5.03 15.73 -10.26
N ASN A 161 -4.12 14.74 -10.37
CA ASN A 161 -3.28 14.31 -9.26
C ASN A 161 -2.20 15.35 -8.90
N PHE A 162 -1.54 15.17 -7.77
CA PHE A 162 -0.33 15.92 -7.43
C PHE A 162 0.78 15.61 -8.44
N LYS A 163 1.41 16.67 -8.95
CA LYS A 163 2.57 16.56 -9.85
C LYS A 163 3.84 16.54 -9.00
N ASP A 164 4.83 15.76 -9.42
CA ASP A 164 6.19 15.93 -8.91
C ASP A 164 6.78 17.13 -9.64
N THR A 165 6.83 18.29 -8.98
CA THR A 165 7.44 19.52 -9.54
C THR A 165 8.95 19.46 -9.50
N ASP A 166 9.49 18.76 -8.51
CA ASP A 166 10.93 18.55 -8.35
C ASP A 166 11.22 17.10 -8.71
N PHE A 167 11.62 16.86 -9.95
CA PHE A 167 12.22 15.59 -10.32
C PHE A 167 13.56 15.46 -9.59
N THR A 168 13.47 15.04 -8.34
CA THR A 168 14.64 14.45 -7.68
C THR A 168 14.72 13.03 -8.25
N PRO A 169 15.78 12.70 -8.99
CA PRO A 169 16.01 11.31 -9.37
C PRO A 169 15.84 10.45 -8.12
N PRO A 170 15.20 9.27 -8.20
CA PRO A 170 15.09 8.40 -7.05
C PRO A 170 16.51 8.20 -6.47
N THR A 171 16.83 8.94 -5.43
CA THR A 171 18.09 8.82 -4.68
C THR A 171 18.07 7.56 -3.81
N ASP A 172 16.94 6.89 -3.75
CA ASP A 172 16.81 5.60 -3.09
C ASP A 172 17.53 4.53 -3.91
N LYS A 173 18.89 4.58 -3.89
CA LYS A 173 19.66 3.38 -4.18
C LYS A 173 19.10 2.28 -3.29
N LEU A 174 18.79 1.14 -3.92
CA LEU A 174 18.32 -0.04 -3.22
C LEU A 174 19.22 -0.31 -2.01
N GLN A 175 18.66 -0.22 -0.81
CA GLN A 175 19.41 -0.46 0.42
C GLN A 175 19.37 -1.96 0.69
N TYR A 176 20.54 -2.57 0.79
CA TYR A 176 20.69 -3.99 1.13
C TYR A 176 22.05 -4.26 1.76
N TYR A 177 22.18 -5.38 2.45
CA TYR A 177 23.45 -5.91 2.91
C TYR A 177 24.03 -6.88 1.88
N THR A 178 25.31 -6.75 1.62
CA THR A 178 26.09 -7.78 0.93
C THR A 178 26.24 -9.03 1.80
N SER A 179 26.78 -10.13 1.26
CA SER A 179 27.08 -11.33 2.05
C SER A 179 27.99 -11.03 3.23
N ASP A 180 29.05 -10.27 3.05
CA ASP A 180 30.02 -9.92 4.11
C ASP A 180 29.40 -9.00 5.18
N GLU A 181 28.61 -8.01 4.75
CA GLU A 181 27.87 -7.17 5.67
C GLU A 181 26.87 -8.00 6.49
N PHE A 182 26.17 -8.94 5.87
CA PHE A 182 25.24 -9.80 6.59
C PHE A 182 25.96 -10.76 7.55
N LEU A 183 27.12 -11.31 7.20
CA LEU A 183 27.89 -12.16 8.11
C LEU A 183 28.30 -11.38 9.38
N ARG A 184 28.75 -10.13 9.25
CA ARG A 184 29.04 -9.26 10.40
C ARG A 184 27.79 -8.98 11.23
N TYR A 185 26.67 -8.64 10.58
CA TYR A 185 25.38 -8.44 11.22
C TYR A 185 24.93 -9.67 12.00
N LYS A 186 25.02 -10.87 11.36
CA LYS A 186 24.66 -12.16 11.96
C LYS A 186 25.49 -12.47 13.20
N ALA A 187 26.79 -12.22 13.12
CA ALA A 187 27.71 -12.43 14.25
C ALA A 187 27.37 -11.51 15.45
N ALA A 188 27.10 -10.22 15.19
CA ALA A 188 26.68 -9.27 16.21
C ALA A 188 25.33 -9.66 16.85
N ALA A 189 24.36 -10.08 16.04
CA ALA A 189 23.06 -10.53 16.52
C ALA A 189 23.16 -11.79 17.40
N LEU A 190 24.01 -12.75 17.01
CA LEU A 190 24.25 -13.96 17.80
C LEU A 190 24.95 -13.62 19.13
N ALA A 191 26.01 -12.80 19.11
CA ALA A 191 26.73 -12.39 20.31
C ALA A 191 25.82 -11.70 21.33
N ASP A 192 24.92 -10.81 20.86
CA ASP A 192 23.94 -10.16 21.73
C ASP A 192 22.93 -11.15 22.31
N ALA A 193 22.44 -12.10 21.50
CA ALA A 193 21.51 -13.13 21.96
C ALA A 193 22.16 -14.07 23.00
N GLU A 194 23.42 -14.47 22.79
CA GLU A 194 24.19 -15.30 23.74
C GLU A 194 24.47 -14.56 25.04
N THR A 195 24.88 -13.29 24.96
CA THR A 195 25.14 -12.46 26.16
C THR A 195 23.90 -12.33 27.01
N LYS A 196 22.72 -12.20 26.45
CA LYS A 196 21.46 -12.10 27.17
C LYS A 196 20.88 -13.44 27.60
N GLY A 197 21.22 -14.52 26.92
CA GLY A 197 20.91 -15.90 27.30
C GLY A 197 19.42 -16.27 27.31
N THR A 198 18.53 -15.45 26.72
CA THR A 198 17.09 -15.71 26.68
C THR A 198 16.61 -16.26 25.36
N LEU A 199 15.56 -17.10 25.37
CA LEU A 199 14.94 -17.60 24.14
C LEU A 199 14.36 -16.47 23.28
N SER A 200 13.85 -15.41 23.92
CA SER A 200 13.29 -14.25 23.22
C SER A 200 14.35 -13.51 22.40
N GLU A 201 15.54 -13.28 22.99
CA GLU A 201 16.63 -12.60 22.26
C GLU A 201 17.15 -13.47 21.12
N TYR A 202 17.27 -14.80 21.35
CA TYR A 202 17.65 -15.73 20.29
C TYR A 202 16.61 -15.78 19.16
N ALA A 203 15.33 -15.58 19.45
CA ALA A 203 14.27 -15.49 18.43
C ALA A 203 14.47 -14.32 17.46
N TYR A 204 14.99 -13.16 17.90
CA TYR A 204 15.32 -12.04 17.02
C TYR A 204 16.51 -12.38 16.10
N TYR A 205 17.54 -13.03 16.59
CA TYR A 205 18.63 -13.53 15.75
C TYR A 205 18.11 -14.46 14.64
N VAL A 206 17.31 -15.45 15.01
CA VAL A 206 16.70 -16.39 14.04
C VAL A 206 15.80 -15.68 13.05
N PHE A 207 15.02 -14.71 13.50
CA PHE A 207 14.16 -13.89 12.64
C PHE A 207 14.93 -13.21 11.51
N PHE A 208 16.06 -12.57 11.82
CA PHE A 208 16.87 -11.89 10.79
C PHE A 208 17.62 -12.88 9.89
N CYS A 209 18.01 -14.02 10.40
CA CYS A 209 18.56 -15.10 9.57
C CYS A 209 17.52 -15.61 8.55
N ILE A 210 16.28 -15.87 8.98
CA ILE A 210 15.19 -16.23 8.07
C ILE A 210 14.92 -15.11 7.05
N ALA A 211 14.91 -13.85 7.49
CA ALA A 211 14.66 -12.70 6.62
C ALA A 211 15.69 -12.61 5.48
N TYR A 212 16.95 -12.85 5.76
CA TYR A 212 18.03 -12.82 4.77
C TYR A 212 18.07 -14.07 3.90
N TYR A 213 18.16 -15.26 4.52
CA TYR A 213 18.34 -16.51 3.78
C TYR A 213 17.13 -16.94 2.95
N MET A 214 15.92 -16.57 3.38
CA MET A 214 14.67 -16.96 2.70
C MET A 214 13.98 -15.82 1.95
N GLY A 215 14.39 -14.56 2.17
CA GLY A 215 13.76 -13.39 1.56
C GLY A 215 12.28 -13.22 1.92
N MET A 216 11.84 -13.75 3.06
CA MET A 216 10.45 -13.71 3.51
C MET A 216 10.03 -12.31 3.95
N ARG A 217 8.74 -12.02 3.82
CA ARG A 217 8.18 -10.78 4.40
C ARG A 217 8.07 -10.90 5.93
N LYS A 218 8.23 -9.78 6.66
CA LYS A 218 8.13 -9.74 8.13
C LYS A 218 6.89 -10.47 8.66
N GLY A 219 5.72 -10.24 8.04
CA GLY A 219 4.49 -10.90 8.46
C GLY A 219 4.46 -12.40 8.16
N GLU A 220 5.16 -12.87 7.14
CA GLU A 220 5.31 -14.30 6.82
C GLU A 220 6.20 -14.99 7.86
N ILE A 221 7.30 -14.34 8.27
CA ILE A 221 8.20 -14.85 9.33
C ILE A 221 7.47 -14.94 10.67
N ASN A 222 6.73 -13.88 11.05
CA ASN A 222 5.93 -13.87 12.27
C ASN A 222 4.80 -14.90 12.29
N ALA A 223 4.36 -15.38 11.12
CA ALA A 223 3.33 -16.40 11.00
C ALA A 223 3.88 -17.82 10.83
N LEU A 224 5.20 -17.97 10.64
CA LEU A 224 5.86 -19.25 10.38
C LEU A 224 5.77 -20.15 11.62
N ARG A 225 5.30 -21.39 11.43
CA ARG A 225 5.23 -22.42 12.47
C ARG A 225 6.28 -23.49 12.21
N TRP A 226 6.68 -24.21 13.23
CA TRP A 226 7.59 -25.34 13.10
C TRP A 226 7.03 -26.41 12.16
N SER A 227 5.72 -26.65 12.17
CA SER A 227 5.04 -27.56 11.24
C SER A 227 5.08 -27.14 9.74
N ASP A 228 5.51 -25.91 9.45
CA ASP A 228 5.72 -25.45 8.08
C ASP A 228 7.12 -25.78 7.55
N ILE A 229 7.99 -26.35 8.39
CA ILE A 229 9.37 -26.75 8.08
C ILE A 229 9.45 -28.29 8.10
N ASN A 230 9.74 -28.89 6.96
CA ASN A 230 9.83 -30.33 6.83
C ASN A 230 10.88 -30.73 5.77
N GLY A 231 11.83 -31.62 6.11
CA GLY A 231 12.77 -32.21 5.19
C GLY A 231 13.63 -31.19 4.42
N GLY A 232 14.03 -30.06 5.06
CA GLY A 232 14.80 -29.01 4.37
C GLY A 232 13.96 -28.06 3.52
N LEU A 233 12.64 -28.19 3.56
CA LEU A 233 11.68 -27.34 2.86
C LEU A 233 10.91 -26.46 3.84
N LEU A 234 10.66 -25.20 3.46
CA LEU A 234 9.83 -24.26 4.19
C LEU A 234 8.64 -23.86 3.34
N THR A 235 7.43 -24.02 3.88
CA THR A 235 6.19 -23.64 3.20
C THR A 235 5.59 -22.39 3.81
N VAL A 236 5.47 -21.32 3.03
CA VAL A 236 4.80 -20.07 3.44
C VAL A 236 3.29 -20.22 3.23
N ARG A 237 2.52 -20.30 4.30
CA ARG A 237 1.07 -20.54 4.27
C ARG A 237 0.25 -19.36 4.79
N ARG A 238 0.84 -18.49 5.59
CA ARG A 238 0.16 -17.46 6.40
C ARG A 238 0.99 -16.20 6.48
N SER A 239 0.35 -15.13 6.92
CA SER A 239 1.01 -13.86 7.25
C SER A 239 0.32 -13.23 8.45
N VAL A 240 1.08 -12.56 9.30
CA VAL A 240 0.55 -11.80 10.43
C VAL A 240 0.67 -10.31 10.15
N THR A 241 -0.36 -9.55 10.49
CA THR A 241 -0.34 -8.09 10.50
C THR A 241 -0.59 -7.55 11.91
N GLN A 242 0.18 -6.56 12.33
CA GLN A 242 0.02 -5.84 13.60
C GLN A 242 -0.61 -4.44 13.37
N LYS A 243 -1.22 -4.22 12.21
CA LYS A 243 -1.76 -2.91 11.78
C LYS A 243 -3.28 -2.83 11.90
N VAL A 244 -3.87 -3.66 12.74
CA VAL A 244 -5.32 -3.69 12.99
C VAL A 244 -5.57 -3.06 14.35
N LYS A 245 -6.41 -2.00 14.38
CA LYS A 245 -6.72 -1.27 15.61
C LYS A 245 -7.43 -2.18 16.61
N GLY A 246 -6.95 -2.18 17.85
CA GLY A 246 -7.53 -2.99 18.94
C GLY A 246 -7.06 -4.44 18.98
N GLU A 247 -6.19 -4.87 18.07
CA GLU A 247 -5.64 -6.22 18.07
C GLU A 247 -4.10 -6.18 18.03
N SER A 248 -3.46 -7.01 18.84
CA SER A 248 -1.99 -7.08 18.90
C SER A 248 -1.40 -7.69 17.63
N ALA A 249 -2.09 -8.68 17.06
CA ALA A 249 -1.70 -9.34 15.83
C ALA A 249 -2.89 -10.10 15.22
N VAL A 250 -3.03 -10.02 13.90
CA VAL A 250 -4.07 -10.75 13.14
C VAL A 250 -3.40 -11.65 12.12
N GLU A 251 -3.64 -12.95 12.21
CA GLU A 251 -3.21 -13.90 11.20
C GLU A 251 -4.13 -13.82 9.98
N THR A 252 -3.57 -13.81 8.80
CA THR A 252 -4.28 -13.72 7.52
C THR A 252 -3.73 -14.73 6.54
N LEU A 253 -4.58 -15.21 5.65
CA LEU A 253 -4.12 -15.97 4.49
C LEU A 253 -3.23 -15.09 3.59
N PRO A 254 -2.35 -15.67 2.78
CA PRO A 254 -1.56 -14.94 1.80
C PRO A 254 -2.43 -14.07 0.89
N LYS A 255 -1.89 -12.94 0.43
CA LYS A 255 -2.66 -12.01 -0.43
C LYS A 255 -3.02 -12.59 -1.79
N ASN A 256 -2.13 -13.43 -2.36
CA ASN A 256 -2.25 -14.01 -3.69
C ASN A 256 -1.86 -15.48 -3.63
N LYS A 257 -2.33 -16.28 -4.61
CA LYS A 257 -1.95 -17.70 -4.76
C LYS A 257 -0.42 -17.88 -4.81
N THR A 258 0.32 -16.98 -5.45
CA THR A 258 1.78 -17.01 -5.55
C THR A 258 2.51 -16.72 -4.24
N SER A 259 1.83 -16.15 -3.25
CA SER A 259 2.39 -15.97 -1.91
C SER A 259 2.42 -17.28 -1.11
N TYR A 260 1.59 -18.26 -1.49
CA TYR A 260 1.68 -19.64 -1.01
C TYR A 260 2.81 -20.32 -1.82
N ARG A 261 3.90 -20.67 -1.15
CA ARG A 261 5.07 -21.24 -1.82
C ARG A 261 5.88 -22.13 -0.89
N THR A 262 6.54 -23.11 -1.47
CA THR A 262 7.54 -23.95 -0.79
C THR A 262 8.90 -23.64 -1.38
N ILE A 263 9.87 -23.41 -0.52
CA ILE A 263 11.26 -23.05 -0.88
C ILE A 263 12.24 -23.84 -0.04
N GLU A 264 13.35 -24.21 -0.66
CA GLU A 264 14.44 -24.95 -0.04
C GLU A 264 15.18 -24.05 0.97
N ILE A 265 15.47 -24.61 2.15
CA ILE A 265 16.21 -23.94 3.22
C ILE A 265 17.71 -24.19 2.98
N PRO A 266 18.56 -23.16 2.88
CA PRO A 266 20.00 -23.35 2.77
C PRO A 266 20.58 -23.91 4.07
N GLU A 267 21.63 -24.73 3.93
CA GLU A 267 22.28 -25.46 5.01
C GLU A 267 22.63 -24.57 6.24
N PRO A 268 23.24 -23.38 6.07
CA PRO A 268 23.52 -22.51 7.23
C PRO A 268 22.30 -22.09 8.04
N LEU A 269 21.13 -21.98 7.39
CA LEU A 269 19.88 -21.67 8.12
C LEU A 269 19.30 -22.93 8.77
N MET A 270 19.46 -24.10 8.16
CA MET A 270 19.06 -25.38 8.77
C MET A 270 19.77 -25.62 10.10
N GLU A 271 21.07 -25.37 10.17
CA GLU A 271 21.87 -25.47 11.40
C GLU A 271 21.37 -24.53 12.50
N ILE A 272 21.11 -23.26 12.14
CA ILE A 272 20.57 -22.25 13.05
C ILE A 272 19.19 -22.67 13.60
N LEU A 273 18.31 -23.17 12.72
CA LEU A 273 16.98 -23.65 13.12
C LEU A 273 17.05 -24.88 14.02
N ALA A 274 17.95 -25.81 13.71
CA ALA A 274 18.16 -27.01 14.52
C ALA A 274 18.66 -26.67 15.94
N GLU A 275 19.65 -25.79 16.05
CA GLU A 275 20.16 -25.31 17.35
C GLU A 275 19.06 -24.58 18.12
N TYR A 276 18.29 -23.70 17.46
CA TYR A 276 17.20 -23.00 18.12
C TYR A 276 16.10 -23.96 18.60
N LYS A 277 15.73 -24.95 17.79
CA LYS A 277 14.78 -26.00 18.18
C LYS A 277 15.26 -26.76 19.42
N LYS A 278 16.54 -27.11 19.49
CA LYS A 278 17.16 -27.75 20.64
C LYS A 278 17.05 -26.88 21.90
N ARG A 279 17.33 -25.58 21.80
CA ARG A 279 17.21 -24.62 22.92
C ARG A 279 15.77 -24.46 23.41
N LEU A 280 14.80 -24.47 22.51
CA LEU A 280 13.38 -24.43 22.84
C LEU A 280 12.93 -25.72 23.52
N ALA A 281 13.35 -26.88 23.01
CA ALA A 281 13.01 -28.19 23.59
C ALA A 281 13.58 -28.35 25.02
N ALA A 282 14.81 -27.90 25.24
CA ALA A 282 15.44 -27.92 26.56
C ALA A 282 14.70 -27.11 27.65
N ARG A 283 13.82 -26.18 27.25
CA ARG A 283 13.03 -25.33 28.16
C ARG A 283 11.52 -25.60 28.03
N ASP A 284 11.12 -26.74 27.49
CA ASP A 284 9.73 -27.14 27.21
C ASP A 284 8.90 -26.08 26.43
N ALA A 285 9.58 -25.29 25.61
CA ALA A 285 9.01 -24.20 24.84
C ALA A 285 8.80 -24.56 23.35
N TYR A 286 8.94 -25.84 22.98
CA TYR A 286 8.77 -26.33 21.63
C TYR A 286 7.48 -27.13 21.48
N ARG A 287 6.72 -26.82 20.42
CA ARG A 287 5.61 -27.65 19.86
C ARG A 287 5.55 -27.38 18.36
N ASP A 288 5.11 -28.36 17.56
CA ASP A 288 5.06 -28.22 16.10
C ASP A 288 4.11 -27.11 15.62
N ASN A 289 3.04 -26.86 16.35
CA ASN A 289 2.09 -25.77 16.06
C ASN A 289 2.54 -24.40 16.56
N TYR A 290 3.64 -24.30 17.31
CA TYR A 290 4.17 -23.04 17.81
C TYR A 290 4.86 -22.26 16.69
N ARG A 291 4.79 -20.94 16.78
CA ARG A 291 5.51 -20.04 15.87
C ARG A 291 7.00 -20.10 16.12
N VAL A 292 7.77 -20.10 15.02
CA VAL A 292 9.23 -20.18 15.10
C VAL A 292 9.82 -19.03 15.89
N CYS A 293 9.41 -17.79 15.61
CA CYS A 293 10.02 -16.59 16.19
C CYS A 293 9.16 -15.85 17.22
N GLY A 294 7.99 -16.32 17.57
CA GLY A 294 7.08 -15.55 18.44
C GLY A 294 6.88 -16.09 19.84
N GLY A 295 7.33 -17.32 20.08
CA GLY A 295 7.01 -18.06 21.28
C GLY A 295 5.52 -18.45 21.36
N GLY A 296 5.25 -19.74 21.57
CA GLY A 296 3.88 -20.28 21.63
C GLY A 296 3.12 -20.24 20.31
N GLU A 297 1.84 -20.56 20.39
CA GLU A 297 0.97 -20.71 19.20
C GLU A 297 0.63 -19.36 18.56
N ASN A 298 0.41 -18.32 19.35
CA ASN A 298 -0.07 -17.01 18.90
C ASN A 298 0.91 -15.86 19.15
N GLY A 299 2.09 -16.14 19.75
CA GLY A 299 3.08 -15.12 20.00
C GLY A 299 3.67 -14.52 18.71
N VAL A 300 4.03 -13.25 18.73
CA VAL A 300 4.66 -12.55 17.61
C VAL A 300 5.75 -11.62 18.13
N LEU A 301 6.80 -11.44 17.35
CA LEU A 301 7.74 -10.35 17.57
C LEU A 301 7.10 -9.04 17.11
N THR A 302 6.96 -8.08 18.03
CA THR A 302 6.32 -6.79 17.72
C THR A 302 7.15 -5.97 16.76
N ASP A 303 6.49 -5.21 15.90
CA ASP A 303 7.14 -4.38 14.87
C ASP A 303 8.21 -3.46 15.49
N SER A 304 7.89 -2.78 16.59
CA SER A 304 8.82 -1.87 17.27
C SER A 304 10.03 -2.58 17.89
N ASN A 305 9.84 -3.78 18.44
CA ASN A 305 10.96 -4.55 19.00
C ASN A 305 11.86 -5.10 17.90
N VAL A 306 11.29 -5.59 16.79
CA VAL A 306 12.08 -6.02 15.62
C VAL A 306 12.90 -4.87 15.07
N ASP A 307 12.31 -3.68 14.91
CA ASP A 307 13.03 -2.50 14.41
C ASP A 307 14.12 -2.03 15.40
N ARG A 308 13.88 -2.12 16.71
CA ARG A 308 14.87 -1.80 17.75
C ARG A 308 16.07 -2.76 17.71
N HIS A 309 15.82 -4.08 17.61
CA HIS A 309 16.89 -5.08 17.52
C HIS A 309 17.68 -4.92 16.22
N ASN A 310 16.98 -4.64 15.11
CA ASN A 310 17.64 -4.38 13.83
C ASN A 310 18.67 -3.24 13.92
N ARG A 311 18.28 -2.11 14.50
CA ARG A 311 19.20 -0.97 14.68
C ARG A 311 20.38 -1.35 15.58
N ARG A 312 20.10 -1.96 16.74
CA ARG A 312 21.14 -2.38 17.68
C ARG A 312 22.17 -3.33 17.05
N TYR A 313 21.72 -4.33 16.30
CA TYR A 313 22.62 -5.26 15.63
C TYR A 313 23.44 -4.59 14.52
N ALA A 314 22.85 -3.64 13.78
CA ALA A 314 23.57 -2.85 12.81
C ALA A 314 24.64 -1.97 13.45
N ASP A 315 24.32 -1.30 14.58
CA ASP A 315 25.27 -0.49 15.35
C ASP A 315 26.44 -1.33 15.87
N MET A 316 26.15 -2.49 16.46
CA MET A 316 27.17 -3.43 16.97
C MET A 316 28.09 -3.96 15.87
N ALA A 317 27.55 -4.12 14.64
CA ALA A 317 28.31 -4.59 13.49
C ALA A 317 29.03 -3.45 12.73
N GLY A 318 28.84 -2.19 13.11
CA GLY A 318 29.37 -1.03 12.39
C GLY A 318 28.81 -0.92 10.96
N LEU A 319 27.50 -1.18 10.79
CA LEU A 319 26.84 -1.21 9.49
C LEU A 319 25.82 -0.07 9.34
N LYS A 320 25.53 0.29 8.08
CA LYS A 320 24.41 1.18 7.75
C LYS A 320 23.08 0.60 8.24
N HIS A 321 22.17 1.46 8.66
CA HIS A 321 20.81 1.02 9.00
C HIS A 321 19.99 0.75 7.74
N ILE A 322 19.48 -0.46 7.61
CA ILE A 322 18.50 -0.83 6.60
C ILE A 322 17.17 -1.22 7.27
N ARG A 323 16.05 -1.10 6.54
CA ARG A 323 14.75 -1.50 7.06
C ARG A 323 14.64 -3.04 7.11
N VAL A 324 13.79 -3.57 7.97
CA VAL A 324 13.53 -5.01 8.02
C VAL A 324 13.12 -5.60 6.66
N HIS A 325 12.40 -4.82 5.83
CA HIS A 325 12.05 -5.25 4.47
C HIS A 325 13.26 -5.33 3.52
N ASP A 326 14.31 -4.60 3.81
CA ASP A 326 15.51 -4.54 2.96
C ASP A 326 16.38 -5.80 3.09
N PHE A 327 16.17 -6.65 4.12
CA PHE A 327 16.74 -8.02 4.16
C PHE A 327 16.24 -8.88 3.00
N ARG A 328 14.98 -8.71 2.61
CA ARG A 328 14.43 -9.34 1.42
C ARG A 328 15.06 -8.77 0.14
N HIS A 329 15.38 -7.47 0.13
CA HIS A 329 16.18 -6.88 -0.94
C HIS A 329 17.59 -7.46 -0.94
N SER A 330 18.22 -7.66 0.22
CA SER A 330 19.54 -8.30 0.34
C SER A 330 19.55 -9.71 -0.25
N HIS A 331 18.55 -10.53 0.10
CA HIS A 331 18.38 -11.88 -0.48
C HIS A 331 18.29 -11.86 -2.01
N ALA A 332 17.42 -10.99 -2.54
CA ALA A 332 17.22 -10.92 -4.00
C ALA A 332 18.44 -10.33 -4.72
N SER A 333 19.10 -9.33 -4.13
CA SER A 333 20.31 -8.71 -4.68
C SER A 333 21.48 -9.68 -4.74
N LEU A 334 21.66 -10.52 -3.70
CA LEU A 334 22.67 -11.57 -3.71
C LEU A 334 22.45 -12.51 -4.89
N LEU A 335 21.22 -13.03 -5.04
CA LEU A 335 20.91 -13.97 -6.12
C LEU A 335 21.01 -13.33 -7.52
N ALA A 336 20.64 -12.07 -7.66
CA ALA A 336 20.74 -11.34 -8.91
C ALA A 336 22.20 -11.07 -9.31
N ASN A 337 23.07 -10.70 -8.36
CA ASN A 337 24.49 -10.49 -8.58
C ASN A 337 25.20 -11.81 -9.01
N GLU A 338 24.73 -12.95 -8.51
CA GLU A 338 25.20 -14.28 -8.91
C GLU A 338 24.59 -14.78 -10.24
N GLY A 339 23.78 -13.96 -10.90
CA GLY A 339 23.17 -14.28 -12.20
C GLY A 339 22.06 -15.33 -12.13
N ILE A 340 21.48 -15.60 -10.97
CA ILE A 340 20.37 -16.54 -10.82
C ILE A 340 19.16 -16.05 -11.62
N ASN A 341 18.51 -16.98 -12.34
CA ASN A 341 17.37 -16.66 -13.18
C ASN A 341 16.30 -15.84 -12.40
N ILE A 342 15.88 -14.74 -12.99
CA ILE A 342 14.91 -13.81 -12.40
C ILE A 342 13.57 -14.48 -12.05
N GLN A 343 13.17 -15.52 -12.78
CA GLN A 343 11.96 -16.30 -12.50
C GLN A 343 12.09 -17.04 -11.18
N GLU A 344 13.27 -17.61 -10.91
CA GLU A 344 13.55 -18.31 -9.65
C GLU A 344 13.56 -17.33 -8.47
N ILE A 345 14.17 -16.15 -8.65
CA ILE A 345 14.11 -15.09 -7.63
C ILE A 345 12.66 -14.67 -7.37
N ALA A 346 11.86 -14.45 -8.41
CA ALA A 346 10.45 -14.11 -8.28
C ALA A 346 9.64 -15.21 -7.58
N ARG A 347 9.90 -16.50 -7.88
CA ARG A 347 9.30 -17.68 -7.23
C ARG A 347 9.62 -17.69 -5.73
N ARG A 348 10.89 -17.60 -5.36
CA ARG A 348 11.35 -17.57 -3.96
C ARG A 348 10.72 -16.41 -3.18
N LEU A 349 10.65 -15.25 -3.79
CA LEU A 349 10.02 -14.07 -3.20
C LEU A 349 8.48 -14.16 -3.16
N GLY A 350 7.83 -14.99 -3.98
CA GLY A 350 6.38 -15.04 -4.12
C GLY A 350 5.81 -13.75 -4.73
N HIS A 351 6.43 -13.27 -5.80
CA HIS A 351 5.92 -12.18 -6.60
C HIS A 351 4.91 -12.71 -7.63
N ALA A 352 3.75 -12.06 -7.73
CA ALA A 352 2.70 -12.46 -8.66
C ALA A 352 3.05 -12.15 -10.12
N LYS A 353 3.97 -11.22 -10.35
CA LYS A 353 4.43 -10.77 -11.66
C LYS A 353 5.94 -10.66 -11.64
N ILE A 354 6.60 -11.22 -12.65
CA ILE A 354 8.07 -11.20 -12.81
C ILE A 354 8.57 -9.76 -12.94
N GLU A 355 7.79 -8.89 -13.58
CA GLU A 355 8.13 -7.48 -13.77
C GLU A 355 8.40 -6.75 -12.45
N MET A 356 7.78 -7.18 -11.36
CA MET A 356 8.06 -6.60 -10.02
C MET A 356 9.51 -6.87 -9.60
N THR A 357 10.02 -8.07 -9.90
CA THR A 357 11.41 -8.46 -9.60
C THR A 357 12.35 -7.80 -10.59
N TRP A 358 12.04 -7.85 -11.87
CA TRP A 358 12.84 -7.26 -12.93
C TRP A 358 13.06 -5.76 -12.71
N ASN A 359 12.00 -4.98 -12.55
CA ASN A 359 12.10 -3.53 -12.35
C ASN A 359 12.91 -3.12 -11.11
N THR A 360 13.04 -4.03 -10.13
CA THR A 360 13.77 -3.75 -8.89
C THR A 360 15.23 -4.20 -8.96
N TYR A 361 15.55 -5.32 -9.62
CA TYR A 361 16.86 -5.98 -9.50
C TYR A 361 17.60 -6.17 -10.82
N ALA A 362 17.00 -5.85 -11.99
CA ALA A 362 17.63 -6.08 -13.29
C ALA A 362 19.02 -5.39 -13.43
N HIS A 363 19.18 -4.23 -12.82
CA HIS A 363 20.43 -3.46 -12.86
C HIS A 363 21.58 -4.10 -12.06
N LEU A 364 21.31 -5.12 -11.25
CA LEU A 364 22.30 -5.84 -10.45
C LEU A 364 22.86 -7.06 -11.18
N TYR A 365 22.23 -7.49 -12.28
CA TYR A 365 22.72 -8.62 -13.04
C TYR A 365 24.09 -8.33 -13.67
N PRO A 366 25.01 -9.30 -13.67
CA PRO A 366 26.29 -9.17 -14.37
C PRO A 366 26.05 -8.87 -15.86
N ARG A 367 26.90 -8.05 -16.44
CA ARG A 367 26.87 -7.82 -17.90
C ARG A 367 27.40 -9.07 -18.59
N GLU A 368 26.54 -9.78 -19.30
CA GLU A 368 26.87 -11.03 -20.01
C GLU A 368 27.36 -10.80 -21.46
N SER A 369 27.83 -9.61 -21.79
CA SER A 369 28.28 -9.30 -23.17
C SER A 369 29.39 -10.23 -23.66
N GLU A 370 30.40 -10.51 -22.83
CA GLU A 370 31.50 -11.42 -23.18
C GLU A 370 31.02 -12.87 -23.32
N ARG A 371 30.13 -13.31 -22.42
CA ARG A 371 29.53 -14.65 -22.48
C ARG A 371 28.64 -14.80 -23.71
N SER A 372 27.86 -13.79 -24.04
CA SER A 372 27.04 -13.76 -25.25
C SER A 372 27.91 -13.88 -26.52
N LEU A 373 29.00 -13.10 -26.60
CA LEU A 373 29.96 -13.20 -27.70
C LEU A 373 30.61 -14.58 -27.77
N SER A 374 31.01 -15.16 -26.64
CA SER A 374 31.60 -16.49 -26.60
C SER A 374 30.65 -17.59 -27.10
N VAL A 375 29.35 -17.45 -26.82
CA VAL A 375 28.31 -18.36 -27.33
C VAL A 375 28.11 -18.19 -28.84
N LEU A 376 27.95 -16.92 -29.28
CA LEU A 376 27.74 -16.60 -30.69
C LEU A 376 28.95 -17.04 -31.57
N ASN A 377 30.15 -16.89 -31.07
CA ASN A 377 31.39 -17.32 -31.78
C ASN A 377 31.52 -18.84 -31.93
N LYS A 378 30.74 -19.64 -31.21
CA LYS A 378 30.70 -21.12 -31.38
C LYS A 378 29.81 -21.55 -32.55
N VAL A 379 28.94 -20.68 -33.05
CA VAL A 379 28.11 -20.96 -34.22
C VAL A 379 28.92 -20.57 -35.45
N LYS A 380 29.58 -21.54 -36.05
CA LYS A 380 30.36 -21.41 -37.29
C LYS A 380 29.54 -21.88 -38.47
#